data_38c457e55c1ae45df05882093257993a
#
_entry.id   38c457e55c1ae45df05882093257993a
#
_cell.length_a   1.000
_cell.length_b   1.000
_cell.length_c   1.000
_cell.angle_alpha   90.00
_cell.angle_beta   90.00
_cell.angle_gamma   90.00
#
_symmetry.space_group_name_H-M   'P 1'
#
loop_
_entity.id
_entity.type
_entity.pdbx_description
1 polymer ?
#
loop_
_entity_poly.entity_id
_entity_poly.type
_entity_poly.pdbx_seq_one_letter_code
_entity_poly.pdbx_strand_id
1 'polypeptide(L)'
;MRLVLRRLGYRLAYALLRVYWWLVRPRVRGVKCVLTDGGRVLLVRHTYGPRAWDLPGGAVRRGEAPILAARREMEEELGISIEDWRPLAQLELVIDHRRDCLYCFAAEVHAPELVVDRGELQAVSWFARDELPRVGRYTRDILRRAWVSEDGGDGC
;
A
#
# COMPACT_ATOMS: atom_id res chain seq x y z
N MET A 1 -21.45 16.16 1.52
CA MET A 1 -22.39 15.04 1.66
C MET A 1 -21.95 13.79 0.90
N ARG A 2 -21.65 13.85 -0.40
CA ARG A 2 -21.20 12.67 -1.20
C ARG A 2 -19.94 11.99 -0.67
N LEU A 3 -18.91 12.76 -0.23
CA LEU A 3 -17.67 12.21 0.30
C LEU A 3 -17.88 11.46 1.62
N VAL A 4 -18.73 11.98 2.50
CA VAL A 4 -19.04 11.34 3.79
C VAL A 4 -19.77 10.01 3.55
N LEU A 5 -20.69 9.97 2.61
CA LEU A 5 -21.41 8.74 2.22
C LEU A 5 -20.45 7.69 1.61
N ARG A 6 -19.50 8.11 0.76
CA ARG A 6 -18.47 7.19 0.23
C ARG A 6 -17.62 6.61 1.35
N ARG A 7 -17.12 7.44 2.27
CA ARG A 7 -16.32 6.96 3.42
C ARG A 7 -17.10 6.01 4.32
N LEU A 8 -18.39 6.31 4.58
CA LEU A 8 -19.25 5.43 5.36
C LEU A 8 -19.48 4.10 4.63
N GLY A 9 -19.70 4.13 3.32
CA GLY A 9 -19.81 2.95 2.47
C GLY A 9 -18.57 2.05 2.55
N TYR A 10 -17.39 2.61 2.40
CA TYR A 10 -16.12 1.86 2.55
C TYR A 10 -15.97 1.23 3.93
N ARG A 11 -16.30 1.96 5.00
CA ARG A 11 -16.22 1.45 6.38
C ARG A 11 -17.19 0.29 6.62
N LEU A 12 -18.44 0.40 6.13
CA LEU A 12 -19.41 -0.67 6.25
C LEU A 12 -19.02 -1.90 5.43
N ALA A 13 -18.61 -1.70 4.17
CA ALA A 13 -18.14 -2.79 3.31
C ALA A 13 -16.94 -3.52 3.95
N TYR A 14 -15.98 -2.78 4.52
CA TYR A 14 -14.85 -3.36 5.21
C TYR A 14 -15.27 -4.17 6.45
N ALA A 15 -16.23 -3.68 7.24
CA ALA A 15 -16.73 -4.42 8.40
C ALA A 15 -17.40 -5.75 7.99
N LEU A 16 -18.22 -5.74 6.93
CA LEU A 16 -18.85 -6.95 6.39
C LEU A 16 -17.81 -7.93 5.83
N LEU A 17 -16.80 -7.44 5.11
CA LEU A 17 -15.69 -8.25 4.61
C LEU A 17 -14.90 -8.90 5.74
N ARG A 18 -14.67 -8.22 6.87
CA ARG A 18 -13.99 -8.82 8.03
C ARG A 18 -14.76 -10.00 8.60
N VAL A 19 -16.10 -9.92 8.70
CA VAL A 19 -16.93 -11.06 9.14
C VAL A 19 -16.81 -12.22 8.14
N TYR A 20 -16.88 -11.94 6.84
CA TYR A 20 -16.68 -12.94 5.80
C TYR A 20 -15.30 -13.59 5.91
N TRP A 21 -14.23 -12.81 6.07
CA TRP A 21 -12.87 -13.34 6.21
C TRP A 21 -12.68 -14.21 7.46
N TRP A 22 -13.33 -13.83 8.55
CA TRP A 22 -13.31 -14.66 9.78
C TRP A 22 -13.96 -16.02 9.54
N LEU A 23 -15.05 -16.07 8.79
CA LEU A 23 -15.77 -17.30 8.47
C LEU A 23 -15.05 -18.17 7.42
N VAL A 24 -14.61 -17.57 6.32
CA VAL A 24 -14.13 -18.28 5.12
C VAL A 24 -12.59 -18.41 5.10
N ARG A 25 -11.88 -17.49 5.78
CA ARG A 25 -10.40 -17.42 5.80
C ARG A 25 -9.77 -17.50 4.41
N PRO A 26 -10.20 -16.69 3.45
CA PRO A 26 -9.76 -16.78 2.06
C PRO A 26 -8.26 -16.47 1.93
N ARG A 27 -7.68 -16.95 0.82
CA ARG A 27 -6.36 -16.48 0.38
C ARG A 27 -6.56 -15.25 -0.49
N VAL A 28 -5.95 -14.15 -0.12
CA VAL A 28 -6.00 -12.89 -0.85
C VAL A 28 -4.62 -12.55 -1.39
N ARG A 29 -4.56 -12.07 -2.61
CA ARG A 29 -3.33 -11.54 -3.22
C ARG A 29 -3.41 -10.03 -3.19
N GLY A 30 -2.37 -9.38 -2.73
CA GLY A 30 -2.29 -7.93 -2.66
C GLY A 30 -0.95 -7.40 -3.14
N VAL A 31 -0.89 -6.11 -3.40
CA VAL A 31 0.34 -5.37 -3.70
C VAL A 31 0.57 -4.29 -2.66
N LYS A 32 1.84 -4.02 -2.37
CA LYS A 32 2.31 -2.89 -1.57
C LYS A 32 3.45 -2.20 -2.31
N CYS A 33 3.36 -0.88 -2.40
CA CYS A 33 4.26 -0.05 -3.18
C CYS A 33 5.06 0.87 -2.26
N VAL A 34 6.39 0.78 -2.32
CA VAL A 34 7.31 1.71 -1.66
C VAL A 34 7.68 2.77 -2.69
N LEU A 35 7.11 3.96 -2.55
CA LEU A 35 7.45 5.11 -3.39
C LEU A 35 8.41 6.00 -2.63
N THR A 36 9.54 6.32 -3.23
CA THR A 36 10.55 7.19 -2.65
C THR A 36 10.75 8.45 -3.49
N ASP A 37 11.00 9.58 -2.82
CA ASP A 37 11.34 10.87 -3.41
C ASP A 37 12.36 11.59 -2.53
N GLY A 38 13.60 11.73 -3.01
CA GLY A 38 14.67 12.41 -2.29
C GLY A 38 14.90 11.84 -0.88
N GLY A 39 14.90 10.51 -0.72
CA GLY A 39 15.10 9.82 0.56
C GLY A 39 13.89 9.80 1.50
N ARG A 40 12.75 10.37 1.07
CA ARG A 40 11.47 10.28 1.79
C ARG A 40 10.62 9.17 1.20
N VAL A 41 9.78 8.53 2.02
CA VAL A 41 8.83 7.50 1.60
C VAL A 41 7.40 8.02 1.70
N LEU A 42 6.57 7.67 0.71
CA LEU A 42 5.15 7.97 0.71
C LEU A 42 4.40 6.95 1.57
N LEU A 43 3.64 7.45 2.54
CA LEU A 43 2.70 6.65 3.31
C LEU A 43 1.28 7.20 3.16
N VAL A 44 0.33 6.28 3.26
CA VAL A 44 -1.10 6.57 3.18
C VAL A 44 -1.80 6.14 4.47
N ARG A 45 -2.96 6.74 4.73
CA ARG A 45 -3.86 6.30 5.78
C ARG A 45 -5.26 6.18 5.21
N HIS A 46 -5.80 4.96 5.25
CA HIS A 46 -7.12 4.68 4.72
C HIS A 46 -8.25 5.24 5.58
N THR A 47 -9.40 5.48 4.97
CA THR A 47 -10.63 5.90 5.67
C THR A 47 -11.28 4.75 6.44
N TYR A 48 -10.84 3.52 6.21
CA TYR A 48 -11.32 2.28 6.82
C TYR A 48 -10.15 1.46 7.39
N GLY A 49 -10.47 0.45 8.22
CA GLY A 49 -9.45 -0.42 8.81
C GLY A 49 -8.62 0.23 9.92
N PRO A 50 -7.42 -0.27 10.16
CA PRO A 50 -6.51 0.27 11.18
C PRO A 50 -6.12 1.71 10.88
N ARG A 51 -6.02 2.54 11.93
CA ARG A 51 -5.64 3.97 11.79
C ARG A 51 -4.13 4.19 11.67
N ALA A 52 -3.33 3.15 11.54
CA ALA A 52 -1.90 3.27 11.31
C ALA A 52 -1.62 3.74 9.87
N TRP A 53 -0.48 4.38 9.68
CA TRP A 53 0.05 4.64 8.37
C TRP A 53 0.51 3.34 7.71
N ASP A 54 0.32 3.25 6.41
CA ASP A 54 0.64 2.07 5.61
C ASP A 54 1.21 2.48 4.25
N LEU A 55 1.75 1.51 3.52
CA LEU A 55 2.13 1.70 2.12
C LEU A 55 0.90 1.72 1.23
N PRO A 56 0.88 2.52 0.16
CA PRO A 56 -0.17 2.47 -0.85
C PRO A 56 -0.20 1.11 -1.54
N GLY A 57 -1.36 0.74 -2.07
CA GLY A 57 -1.58 -0.52 -2.75
C GLY A 57 -2.89 -1.18 -2.35
N GLY A 58 -3.24 -2.26 -3.03
CA GLY A 58 -4.54 -2.90 -2.87
C GLY A 58 -4.57 -4.35 -3.32
N ALA A 59 -5.73 -4.81 -3.74
CA ALA A 59 -5.94 -6.20 -4.11
C ALA A 59 -5.51 -6.50 -5.55
N VAL A 60 -4.87 -7.64 -5.76
CA VAL A 60 -4.63 -8.19 -7.10
C VAL A 60 -5.91 -8.88 -7.59
N ARG A 61 -6.43 -8.45 -8.72
CA ARG A 61 -7.65 -9.01 -9.34
C ARG A 61 -7.38 -10.41 -9.88
N ARG A 62 -8.44 -11.19 -10.09
CA ARG A 62 -8.31 -12.52 -10.65
C ARG A 62 -7.71 -12.46 -12.07
N GLY A 63 -6.62 -13.18 -12.30
CA GLY A 63 -5.91 -13.19 -13.59
C GLY A 63 -4.99 -11.99 -13.81
N GLU A 64 -4.95 -11.03 -12.90
CA GLU A 64 -4.08 -9.86 -12.98
C GLU A 64 -2.66 -10.22 -12.53
N ALA A 65 -1.64 -9.73 -13.25
CA ALA A 65 -0.27 -9.80 -12.80
C ALA A 65 -0.04 -8.79 -11.66
N PRO A 66 0.73 -9.12 -10.61
CA PRO A 66 0.93 -8.22 -9.47
C PRO A 66 1.47 -6.83 -9.84
N ILE A 67 2.35 -6.76 -10.83
CA ILE A 67 2.89 -5.47 -11.30
C ILE A 67 1.83 -4.59 -11.96
N LEU A 68 0.87 -5.17 -12.66
CA LEU A 68 -0.25 -4.42 -13.25
C LEU A 68 -1.22 -3.94 -12.16
N ALA A 69 -1.41 -4.75 -11.11
CA ALA A 69 -2.15 -4.32 -9.93
C ALA A 69 -1.47 -3.12 -9.24
N ALA A 70 -0.13 -3.15 -9.08
CA ALA A 70 0.61 -2.02 -8.52
C ALA A 70 0.40 -0.73 -9.34
N ARG A 71 0.52 -0.80 -10.67
CA ARG A 71 0.28 0.34 -11.56
C ARG A 71 -1.14 0.88 -11.41
N ARG A 72 -2.13 0.01 -11.50
CA ARG A 72 -3.55 0.38 -11.37
C ARG A 72 -3.86 1.03 -10.03
N GLU A 73 -3.39 0.46 -8.90
CA GLU A 73 -3.62 1.02 -7.57
C GLU A 73 -2.98 2.42 -7.43
N MET A 74 -1.79 2.65 -7.99
CA MET A 74 -1.17 3.98 -7.95
C MET A 74 -1.95 5.01 -8.77
N GLU A 75 -2.52 4.62 -9.91
CA GLU A 75 -3.41 5.47 -10.68
C GLU A 75 -4.74 5.74 -9.94
N GLU A 76 -5.36 4.70 -9.35
CA GLU A 76 -6.64 4.81 -8.64
C GLU A 76 -6.51 5.60 -7.32
N GLU A 77 -5.47 5.34 -6.50
CA GLU A 77 -5.29 5.96 -5.18
C GLU A 77 -4.64 7.35 -5.23
N LEU A 78 -3.64 7.53 -6.12
CA LEU A 78 -2.74 8.68 -6.11
C LEU A 78 -2.71 9.46 -7.42
N GLY A 79 -3.35 8.95 -8.48
CA GLY A 79 -3.38 9.60 -9.80
C GLY A 79 -2.04 9.64 -10.51
N ILE A 80 -1.10 8.75 -10.18
CA ILE A 80 0.23 8.71 -10.79
C ILE A 80 0.45 7.44 -11.59
N SER A 81 1.13 7.58 -12.74
CA SER A 81 1.58 6.47 -13.57
C SER A 81 3.08 6.26 -13.38
N ILE A 82 3.48 5.03 -13.08
CA ILE A 82 4.86 4.65 -12.82
C ILE A 82 5.23 3.48 -13.74
N GLU A 83 6.31 3.64 -14.50
CA GLU A 83 6.80 2.64 -15.44
C GLU A 83 7.85 1.73 -14.82
N ASP A 84 8.81 2.32 -14.11
CA ASP A 84 9.99 1.63 -13.58
C ASP A 84 9.74 1.13 -12.17
N TRP A 85 9.51 -0.18 -12.07
CA TRP A 85 9.27 -0.87 -10.81
C TRP A 85 10.38 -1.86 -10.49
N ARG A 86 10.89 -1.81 -9.28
CA ARG A 86 11.82 -2.80 -8.73
C ARG A 86 11.06 -3.76 -7.81
N PRO A 87 11.06 -5.08 -8.08
CA PRO A 87 10.52 -6.06 -7.14
C PRO A 87 11.33 -6.05 -5.85
N LEU A 88 10.65 -6.05 -4.69
CA LEU A 88 11.28 -6.09 -3.37
C LEU A 88 11.16 -7.45 -2.70
N ALA A 89 9.93 -7.94 -2.57
CA ALA A 89 9.63 -9.13 -1.81
C ALA A 89 8.25 -9.69 -2.15
N GLN A 90 8.08 -10.97 -1.85
CA GLN A 90 6.78 -11.60 -1.71
C GLN A 90 6.65 -12.09 -0.27
N LEU A 91 5.58 -11.70 0.41
CA LEU A 91 5.34 -12.00 1.82
C LEU A 91 4.04 -12.78 1.96
N GLU A 92 4.07 -13.85 2.75
CA GLU A 92 2.87 -14.54 3.19
C GLU A 92 2.55 -14.13 4.63
N LEU A 93 1.38 -13.56 4.83
CA LEU A 93 0.95 -12.98 6.10
C LEU A 93 -0.45 -13.48 6.48
N VAL A 94 -0.76 -13.41 7.75
CA VAL A 94 -2.14 -13.57 8.23
C VAL A 94 -2.63 -12.21 8.71
N ILE A 95 -3.54 -11.63 7.95
CA ILE A 95 -4.12 -10.31 8.22
C ILE A 95 -5.63 -10.46 8.33
N ASP A 96 -6.24 -9.96 9.40
CA ASP A 96 -7.70 -10.03 9.62
C ASP A 96 -8.30 -11.42 9.36
N HIS A 97 -7.65 -12.48 9.88
CA HIS A 97 -8.06 -13.89 9.76
C HIS A 97 -7.97 -14.51 8.34
N ARG A 98 -7.44 -13.79 7.36
CA ARG A 98 -7.20 -14.29 6.00
C ARG A 98 -5.70 -14.50 5.76
N ARG A 99 -5.39 -15.34 4.78
CA ARG A 99 -4.00 -15.53 4.32
C ARG A 99 -3.74 -14.59 3.16
N ASP A 100 -2.86 -13.63 3.36
CA ASP A 100 -2.48 -12.64 2.36
C ASP A 100 -1.12 -12.99 1.77
N CYS A 101 -1.05 -13.05 0.44
CA CYS A 101 0.20 -13.04 -0.30
C CYS A 101 0.42 -11.63 -0.82
N LEU A 102 1.37 -10.89 -0.23
CA LEU A 102 1.70 -9.53 -0.62
C LEU A 102 2.90 -9.50 -1.54
N TYR A 103 2.72 -8.93 -2.72
CA TYR A 103 3.79 -8.62 -3.66
C TYR A 103 4.23 -7.18 -3.42
N CYS A 104 5.50 -6.99 -3.09
CA CYS A 104 6.04 -5.69 -2.75
C CYS A 104 6.93 -5.17 -3.89
N PHE A 105 6.70 -3.93 -4.28
CA PHE A 105 7.45 -3.24 -5.31
C PHE A 105 7.97 -1.92 -4.78
N ALA A 106 9.09 -1.44 -5.32
CA ALA A 106 9.61 -0.10 -5.07
C ALA A 106 9.74 0.67 -6.37
N ALA A 107 9.56 1.97 -6.29
CA ALA A 107 9.85 2.91 -7.36
C ALA A 107 10.33 4.24 -6.79
N GLU A 108 11.30 4.84 -7.44
CA GLU A 108 11.67 6.23 -7.19
C GLU A 108 10.84 7.14 -8.08
N VAL A 109 10.30 8.19 -7.50
CA VAL A 109 9.53 9.22 -8.20
C VAL A 109 10.14 10.59 -7.91
N HIS A 110 9.92 11.56 -8.79
CA HIS A 110 10.52 12.88 -8.66
C HIS A 110 9.43 13.93 -8.60
N ALA A 111 9.19 14.49 -7.42
CA ALA A 111 8.19 15.52 -7.13
C ALA A 111 6.84 15.26 -7.82
N PRO A 112 6.21 14.09 -7.64
CA PRO A 112 5.00 13.72 -8.36
C PRO A 112 3.83 14.62 -7.95
N GLU A 113 3.03 15.03 -8.92
CA GLU A 113 1.75 15.67 -8.66
C GLU A 113 0.71 14.60 -8.31
N LEU A 114 0.25 14.61 -7.05
CA LEU A 114 -0.66 13.59 -6.53
C LEU A 114 -2.13 14.03 -6.66
N VAL A 115 -2.93 13.21 -7.31
CA VAL A 115 -4.40 13.33 -7.35
C VAL A 115 -5.01 12.27 -6.47
N VAL A 116 -5.14 12.57 -5.18
CA VAL A 116 -5.51 11.61 -4.13
C VAL A 116 -7.01 11.30 -4.14
N ASP A 117 -7.40 10.02 -4.18
CA ASP A 117 -8.78 9.61 -3.93
C ASP A 117 -9.14 9.79 -2.43
N ARG A 118 -9.74 10.92 -2.12
CA ARG A 118 -10.18 11.29 -0.76
C ARG A 118 -11.34 10.46 -0.22
N GLY A 119 -11.96 9.63 -1.05
CA GLY A 119 -12.96 8.64 -0.61
C GLY A 119 -12.31 7.48 0.10
N GLU A 120 -11.20 7.00 -0.44
CA GLU A 120 -10.47 5.84 0.06
C GLU A 120 -9.36 6.24 1.03
N LEU A 121 -8.60 7.28 0.72
CA LEU A 121 -7.47 7.75 1.52
C LEU A 121 -7.86 8.96 2.39
N GLN A 122 -7.68 8.83 3.70
CA GLN A 122 -7.86 9.89 4.67
C GLN A 122 -6.70 10.89 4.63
N ALA A 123 -5.48 10.38 4.51
CA ALA A 123 -4.26 11.17 4.48
C ALA A 123 -3.19 10.50 3.61
N VAL A 124 -2.35 11.33 2.99
CA VAL A 124 -1.16 10.95 2.24
C VAL A 124 -0.05 11.91 2.65
N SER A 125 1.14 11.41 2.94
CA SER A 125 2.28 12.25 3.31
C SER A 125 3.61 11.56 3.03
N TRP A 126 4.63 12.39 2.81
CA TRP A 126 6.02 11.98 2.68
C TRP A 126 6.70 12.04 4.04
N PHE A 127 7.46 11.00 4.40
CA PHE A 127 8.18 10.90 5.65
C PHE A 127 9.65 10.58 5.41
N ALA A 128 10.53 11.24 6.13
CA ALA A 128 11.94 10.87 6.16
C ALA A 128 12.10 9.51 6.86
N ARG A 129 13.17 8.79 6.52
CA ARG A 129 13.46 7.44 7.05
C ARG A 129 13.55 7.39 8.57
N ASP A 130 14.07 8.44 9.19
CA ASP A 130 14.27 8.61 10.63
C ASP A 130 13.04 9.23 11.34
N GLU A 131 12.09 9.78 10.59
CA GLU A 131 10.88 10.44 11.11
C GLU A 131 9.59 9.67 10.80
N LEU A 132 9.67 8.34 10.69
CA LEU A 132 8.50 7.52 10.37
C LEU A 132 7.43 7.62 11.45
N PRO A 133 6.17 7.80 11.05
CA PRO A 133 5.03 7.74 11.96
C PRO A 133 4.80 6.30 12.45
N ARG A 134 3.76 6.12 13.27
CA ARG A 134 3.34 4.77 13.66
C ARG A 134 2.84 3.99 12.44
N VAL A 135 3.59 2.99 12.04
CA VAL A 135 3.26 2.02 10.97
C VAL A 135 3.05 0.63 11.52
N GLY A 136 2.36 -0.22 10.76
CA GLY A 136 2.19 -1.63 11.08
C GLY A 136 3.51 -2.42 11.02
N ARG A 137 3.51 -3.63 11.61
CA ARG A 137 4.71 -4.49 11.63
C ARG A 137 5.17 -4.84 10.21
N TYR A 138 4.29 -5.36 9.38
CA TYR A 138 4.63 -5.76 8.01
C TYR A 138 5.06 -4.58 7.14
N THR A 139 4.45 -3.40 7.31
CA THR A 139 4.85 -2.17 6.64
C THR A 139 6.30 -1.82 6.97
N ARG A 140 6.66 -1.90 8.26
CA ARG A 140 8.04 -1.66 8.71
C ARG A 140 9.03 -2.66 8.13
N ASP A 141 8.65 -3.94 8.03
CA ASP A 141 9.51 -4.98 7.47
C ASP A 141 9.72 -4.80 5.96
N ILE A 142 8.69 -4.36 5.22
CA ILE A 142 8.80 -4.00 3.80
C ILE A 142 9.75 -2.81 3.62
N LEU A 143 9.58 -1.74 4.41
CA LEU A 143 10.44 -0.55 4.35
C LEU A 143 11.90 -0.89 4.63
N ARG A 144 12.19 -1.71 5.64
CA ARG A 144 13.56 -2.16 5.90
C ARG A 144 14.20 -2.86 4.70
N ARG A 145 13.45 -3.73 4.01
CA ARG A 145 13.93 -4.43 2.80
C ARG A 145 14.20 -3.46 1.66
N ALA A 146 13.34 -2.45 1.47
CA ALA A 146 13.54 -1.42 0.47
C ALA A 146 14.87 -0.68 0.69
N TRP A 147 15.13 -0.25 1.91
CA TRP A 147 16.34 0.51 2.25
C TRP A 147 17.62 -0.31 2.20
N VAL A 148 17.60 -1.58 2.64
CA VAL A 148 18.78 -2.46 2.51
C VAL A 148 19.16 -2.65 1.05
N SER A 149 18.20 -2.70 0.14
CA SER A 149 18.48 -2.84 -1.29
C SER A 149 18.94 -1.52 -1.95
N GLU A 150 18.64 -0.38 -1.37
CA GLU A 150 19.15 0.93 -1.79
C GLU A 150 20.60 1.12 -1.30
N ASP A 151 20.85 0.86 -0.01
CA ASP A 151 22.17 1.00 0.62
C ASP A 151 23.20 -0.02 0.08
N GLY A 152 22.77 -1.16 -0.47
CA GLY A 152 23.63 -2.19 -1.06
C GLY A 152 23.89 -2.05 -2.57
N GLY A 153 23.26 -1.10 -3.23
CA GLY A 153 23.42 -0.82 -4.66
C GLY A 153 24.61 0.06 -5.04
N ASP A 154 25.22 0.75 -4.08
CA ASP A 154 26.34 1.69 -4.32
C ASP A 154 27.74 1.05 -4.16
N GLY A 155 27.82 -0.27 -4.20
CA GLY A 155 29.06 -1.02 -4.01
C GLY A 155 29.44 -1.90 -5.20
N CYS A 156 29.78 -1.29 -6.36
CA CYS A 156 30.67 -1.87 -7.38
C CYS A 156 31.16 -0.79 -8.34
#